data_b1cbe8dd9e393394e9688e8c1c24af85
#
_entry.id   b1cbe8dd9e393394e9688e8c1c24af85
#
_cell.length_a   1.000
_cell.length_b   1.000
_cell.length_c   1.000
_cell.angle_alpha   90.00
_cell.angle_beta   90.00
_cell.angle_gamma   90.00
#
_symmetry.space_group_name_H-M   'P 1'
#
loop_
_entity.id
_entity.type
_entity.pdbx_description
1 polymer ?
#
loop_
_entity_poly.entity_id
_entity_poly.type
_entity_poly.pdbx_seq_one_letter_code
_entity_poly.pdbx_strand_id
1 'polypeptide(L)'
;YPGTCLLEGTNISEGRGTAAPFRVVGAEFIDAEELAEVLNRAGLPGVVATPVWFTPSTSKYEGKNCGGVTFHVTDREKFRPVTLGITLLDHLRHRYGQKFRVLPPSAEGKKPMLSLLSGSGDLLGEWERYSLLAAYEAECQEFILKKQQYHLYE
;
A
#
# COMPACT_ATOMS: atom_id res chain seq x y z
N TYR A 1 8.17 -3.33 0.13
CA TYR A 1 7.60 -3.49 1.48
C TYR A 1 7.05 -2.16 2.04
N PRO A 2 7.78 -1.00 2.09
CA PRO A 2 7.31 0.19 2.83
C PRO A 2 5.96 0.76 2.37
N GLY A 3 5.56 0.53 1.13
CA GLY A 3 4.24 0.95 0.63
C GLY A 3 3.16 -0.09 0.85
N THR A 4 3.45 -1.36 0.58
CA THR A 4 2.46 -2.44 0.65
C THR A 4 2.18 -2.93 2.07
N CYS A 5 3.05 -2.63 3.05
CA CYS A 5 2.77 -2.91 4.46
C CYS A 5 1.52 -2.15 4.98
N LEU A 6 1.16 -1.02 4.38
CA LEU A 6 -0.07 -0.30 4.73
C LEU A 6 -1.32 -1.16 4.57
N LEU A 7 -1.30 -2.14 3.65
CA LEU A 7 -2.41 -3.07 3.44
C LEU A 7 -2.66 -4.00 4.63
N GLU A 8 -1.69 -4.19 5.54
CA GLU A 8 -1.90 -4.96 6.77
C GLU A 8 -3.00 -4.36 7.65
N GLY A 9 -3.17 -3.02 7.57
CA GLY A 9 -4.26 -2.31 8.26
C GLY A 9 -5.62 -2.34 7.54
N THR A 10 -5.76 -3.10 6.46
CA THR A 10 -6.97 -3.20 5.63
C THR A 10 -7.42 -4.64 5.44
N ASN A 11 -8.57 -4.82 4.80
CA ASN A 11 -9.03 -6.15 4.38
C ASN A 11 -8.41 -6.63 3.05
N ILE A 12 -7.41 -5.95 2.51
CA ILE A 12 -6.69 -6.41 1.31
C ILE A 12 -5.56 -7.35 1.73
N SER A 13 -5.38 -8.46 1.02
CA SER A 13 -4.22 -9.34 1.22
C SER A 13 -2.95 -8.64 0.74
N GLU A 14 -1.95 -8.60 1.60
CA GLU A 14 -0.58 -8.19 1.27
C GLU A 14 0.27 -9.38 0.77
N GLY A 15 -0.38 -10.45 0.36
CA GLY A 15 0.26 -11.64 -0.21
C GLY A 15 0.87 -12.61 0.80
N ARG A 16 0.62 -12.48 2.11
CA ARG A 16 0.96 -13.51 3.09
C ARG A 16 0.25 -14.82 2.72
N GLY A 17 0.95 -15.95 2.89
CA GLY A 17 0.46 -17.25 2.41
C GLY A 17 0.69 -17.49 0.91
N THR A 18 1.45 -16.64 0.22
CA THR A 18 1.95 -16.84 -1.14
C THR A 18 3.48 -16.91 -1.14
N ALA A 19 4.07 -17.25 -2.29
CA ALA A 19 5.52 -17.25 -2.46
C ALA A 19 6.15 -15.83 -2.50
N ALA A 20 5.33 -14.76 -2.57
CA ALA A 20 5.80 -13.39 -2.74
C ALA A 20 5.03 -12.38 -1.86
N PRO A 21 5.09 -12.50 -0.50
CA PRO A 21 4.46 -11.56 0.41
C PRO A 21 4.92 -10.13 0.13
N PHE A 22 4.00 -9.17 0.26
CA PHE A 22 4.20 -7.73 -0.01
C PHE A 22 4.55 -7.35 -1.45
N ARG A 23 4.79 -8.32 -2.31
CA ARG A 23 4.97 -8.13 -3.75
C ARG A 23 3.68 -8.44 -4.51
N VAL A 24 2.93 -9.45 -4.06
CA VAL A 24 1.58 -9.78 -4.52
C VAL A 24 0.58 -9.17 -3.56
N VAL A 25 -0.43 -8.47 -4.09
CA VAL A 25 -1.52 -7.88 -3.31
C VAL A 25 -2.85 -8.08 -4.00
N GLY A 26 -3.93 -8.28 -3.23
CA GLY A 26 -5.25 -8.48 -3.84
C GLY A 26 -6.34 -8.89 -2.86
N ALA A 27 -7.52 -9.20 -3.40
CA ALA A 27 -8.69 -9.69 -2.67
C ALA A 27 -9.65 -10.43 -3.61
N GLU A 28 -10.62 -11.17 -3.07
CA GLU A 28 -11.64 -11.89 -3.86
C GLU A 28 -12.45 -10.99 -4.80
N PHE A 29 -12.63 -9.72 -4.41
CA PHE A 29 -13.50 -8.77 -5.13
C PHE A 29 -12.72 -7.86 -6.10
N ILE A 30 -11.41 -8.03 -6.22
CA ILE A 30 -10.58 -7.19 -7.08
C ILE A 30 -10.53 -7.77 -8.49
N ASP A 31 -10.77 -6.91 -9.48
CA ASP A 31 -10.45 -7.17 -10.87
C ASP A 31 -8.95 -6.93 -11.09
N ALA A 32 -8.23 -8.00 -11.38
CA ALA A 32 -6.78 -7.99 -11.48
C ALA A 32 -6.28 -7.15 -12.69
N GLU A 33 -6.98 -7.24 -13.82
CA GLU A 33 -6.61 -6.54 -15.05
C GLU A 33 -6.87 -5.04 -14.91
N GLU A 34 -8.06 -4.67 -14.40
CA GLU A 34 -8.41 -3.28 -14.14
C GLU A 34 -7.42 -2.63 -13.17
N LEU A 35 -7.10 -3.31 -12.06
CA LEU A 35 -6.17 -2.77 -11.07
C LEU A 35 -4.77 -2.56 -11.65
N ALA A 36 -4.25 -3.52 -12.41
CA ALA A 36 -2.95 -3.39 -13.08
C ALA A 36 -2.94 -2.22 -14.06
N GLU A 37 -3.98 -2.09 -14.88
CA GLU A 37 -4.10 -1.02 -15.86
C GLU A 37 -4.12 0.37 -15.19
N VAL A 38 -4.92 0.55 -14.15
CA VAL A 38 -5.04 1.83 -13.43
C VAL A 38 -3.73 2.22 -12.76
N LEU A 39 -3.06 1.28 -12.10
CA LEU A 39 -1.77 1.56 -11.45
C LEU A 39 -0.68 1.91 -12.47
N ASN A 40 -0.65 1.24 -13.62
CA ASN A 40 0.30 1.57 -14.68
C ASN A 40 0.00 2.93 -15.33
N ARG A 41 -1.28 3.29 -15.53
CA ARG A 41 -1.69 4.61 -16.00
C ARG A 41 -1.37 5.73 -15.01
N ALA A 42 -1.28 5.44 -13.72
CA ALA A 42 -0.88 6.43 -12.72
C ALA A 42 0.57 6.92 -12.91
N GLY A 43 1.37 6.27 -13.75
CA GLY A 43 2.71 6.70 -14.12
C GLY A 43 3.71 6.67 -12.97
N LEU A 44 3.56 5.75 -12.03
CA LEU A 44 4.45 5.63 -10.88
C LEU A 44 5.87 5.28 -11.33
N PRO A 45 6.87 6.10 -11.01
CA PRO A 45 8.21 5.89 -11.52
C PRO A 45 8.86 4.63 -10.93
N GLY A 46 9.58 3.88 -11.77
CA GLY A 46 10.40 2.75 -11.34
C GLY A 46 9.63 1.51 -10.90
N VAL A 47 8.34 1.41 -11.21
CA VAL A 47 7.52 0.23 -10.90
C VAL A 47 6.49 -0.04 -11.98
N VAL A 48 6.21 -1.32 -12.22
CA VAL A 48 5.14 -1.81 -13.09
C VAL A 48 4.30 -2.82 -12.32
N ALA A 49 2.98 -2.77 -12.50
CA ALA A 49 2.04 -3.74 -11.97
C ALA A 49 1.61 -4.71 -13.08
N THR A 50 1.61 -6.01 -12.78
CA THR A 50 1.05 -7.03 -13.68
C THR A 50 -0.11 -7.74 -12.98
N PRO A 51 -1.20 -8.09 -13.70
CA PRO A 51 -2.32 -8.80 -13.10
C PRO A 51 -1.89 -10.19 -12.62
N VAL A 52 -2.48 -10.64 -11.52
CA VAL A 52 -2.24 -11.97 -10.95
C VAL A 52 -3.50 -12.49 -10.28
N TRP A 53 -3.70 -13.81 -10.37
CA TRP A 53 -4.68 -14.54 -9.56
C TRP A 53 -3.93 -15.48 -8.64
N PHE A 54 -4.33 -15.52 -7.37
CA PHE A 54 -3.62 -16.29 -6.35
C PHE A 54 -4.57 -16.78 -5.26
N THR A 55 -4.18 -17.87 -4.61
CA THR A 55 -4.91 -18.43 -3.47
C THR A 55 -3.95 -18.50 -2.29
N PRO A 56 -4.09 -17.62 -1.28
CA PRO A 56 -3.24 -17.67 -0.09
C PRO A 56 -3.42 -19.00 0.66
N SER A 57 -2.31 -19.59 1.13
CA SER A 57 -2.35 -20.79 1.97
C SER A 57 -2.57 -20.49 3.46
N THR A 58 -2.56 -19.22 3.84
CA THR A 58 -2.75 -18.74 5.23
C THR A 58 -3.07 -17.25 5.23
N SER A 59 -3.49 -16.69 6.40
CA SER A 59 -3.79 -15.28 6.58
C SER A 59 -5.08 -14.82 5.89
N LYS A 60 -5.13 -13.57 5.41
CA LYS A 60 -6.32 -13.03 4.72
C LYS A 60 -6.63 -13.85 3.47
N TYR A 61 -7.88 -14.18 3.29
CA TYR A 61 -8.37 -14.96 2.14
C TYR A 61 -7.75 -16.36 2.00
N GLU A 62 -7.34 -16.99 3.11
CA GLU A 62 -6.87 -18.38 3.08
C GLU A 62 -7.82 -19.29 2.30
N GLY A 63 -7.31 -20.04 1.35
CA GLY A 63 -8.05 -20.98 0.50
C GLY A 63 -8.98 -20.34 -0.54
N LYS A 64 -9.00 -19.00 -0.65
CA LYS A 64 -9.89 -18.28 -1.57
C LYS A 64 -9.13 -17.76 -2.77
N ASN A 65 -9.77 -17.78 -3.94
CA ASN A 65 -9.19 -17.21 -5.14
C ASN A 65 -9.30 -15.69 -5.14
N CYS A 66 -8.17 -14.99 -5.21
CA CYS A 66 -8.06 -13.54 -5.21
C CYS A 66 -7.56 -13.04 -6.57
N GLY A 67 -8.17 -11.97 -7.05
CA GLY A 67 -7.59 -11.13 -8.10
C GLY A 67 -6.70 -10.06 -7.47
N GLY A 68 -5.67 -9.63 -8.19
CA GLY A 68 -4.79 -8.59 -7.70
C GLY A 68 -3.62 -8.29 -8.64
N VAL A 69 -2.55 -7.75 -8.10
CA VAL A 69 -1.37 -7.41 -8.89
C VAL A 69 -0.08 -7.90 -8.25
N THR A 70 0.91 -8.17 -9.10
CA THR A 70 2.31 -8.34 -8.72
C THR A 70 3.08 -7.08 -9.10
N PHE A 71 3.84 -6.52 -8.17
CA PHE A 71 4.69 -5.37 -8.43
C PHE A 71 6.09 -5.78 -8.87
N HIS A 72 6.58 -5.13 -9.91
CA HIS A 72 7.94 -5.28 -10.45
C HIS A 72 8.64 -3.93 -10.35
N VAL A 73 9.65 -3.85 -9.49
CA VAL A 73 10.50 -2.65 -9.39
C VAL A 73 11.48 -2.68 -10.56
N THR A 74 11.36 -1.73 -11.46
CA THR A 74 12.17 -1.60 -12.69
C THR A 74 13.33 -0.61 -12.52
N ASP A 75 13.20 0.35 -11.60
CA ASP A 75 14.24 1.33 -11.28
C ASP A 75 14.16 1.68 -9.78
N ARG A 76 15.13 1.21 -9.00
CA ARG A 76 15.16 1.38 -7.54
C ARG A 76 15.38 2.82 -7.11
N GLU A 77 16.13 3.60 -7.89
CA GLU A 77 16.45 5.00 -7.56
C GLU A 77 15.22 5.90 -7.72
N LYS A 78 14.38 5.59 -8.71
CA LYS A 78 13.16 6.36 -8.98
C LYS A 78 11.97 5.87 -8.19
N PHE A 79 11.94 4.61 -7.80
CA PHE A 79 10.79 4.01 -7.13
C PHE A 79 10.47 4.69 -5.80
N ARG A 80 9.22 5.10 -5.63
CA ARG A 80 8.68 5.72 -4.43
C ARG A 80 7.62 4.80 -3.80
N PRO A 81 8.04 3.91 -2.87
CA PRO A 81 7.14 2.86 -2.35
C PRO A 81 5.94 3.41 -1.58
N VAL A 82 6.10 4.47 -0.79
CA VAL A 82 4.98 5.08 -0.06
C VAL A 82 3.97 5.70 -1.02
N THR A 83 4.43 6.37 -2.08
CA THR A 83 3.57 6.91 -3.14
C THR A 83 2.75 5.79 -3.81
N LEU A 84 3.39 4.63 -4.10
CA LEU A 84 2.67 3.45 -4.58
C LEU A 84 1.59 3.01 -3.59
N GLY A 85 1.93 2.87 -2.30
CA GLY A 85 0.98 2.43 -1.27
C GLY A 85 -0.22 3.35 -1.13
N ILE A 86 0.00 4.67 -1.08
CA ILE A 86 -1.05 5.68 -1.01
C ILE A 86 -1.92 5.67 -2.28
N THR A 87 -1.31 5.59 -3.48
CA THR A 87 -2.04 5.51 -4.75
C THR A 87 -2.91 4.25 -4.82
N LEU A 88 -2.40 3.13 -4.36
CA LEU A 88 -3.14 1.87 -4.29
C LEU A 88 -4.34 1.97 -3.32
N LEU A 89 -4.12 2.47 -2.10
CA LEU A 89 -5.18 2.66 -1.10
C LEU A 89 -6.26 3.61 -1.61
N ASP A 90 -5.87 4.71 -2.24
CA ASP A 90 -6.79 5.68 -2.83
C ASP A 90 -7.69 5.03 -3.89
N HIS A 91 -7.09 4.30 -4.83
CA HIS A 91 -7.84 3.59 -5.85
C HIS A 91 -8.79 2.55 -5.25
N LEU A 92 -8.31 1.71 -4.33
CA LEU A 92 -9.12 0.67 -3.70
C LEU A 92 -10.32 1.25 -2.94
N ARG A 93 -10.12 2.34 -2.22
CA ARG A 93 -11.19 3.05 -1.49
C ARG A 93 -12.26 3.57 -2.43
N HIS A 94 -11.88 4.27 -3.48
CA HIS A 94 -12.82 4.87 -4.43
C HIS A 94 -13.52 3.82 -5.32
N ARG A 95 -12.77 2.83 -5.79
CA ARG A 95 -13.28 1.85 -6.73
C ARG A 95 -14.19 0.81 -6.08
N TYR A 96 -13.81 0.33 -4.92
CA TYR A 96 -14.51 -0.78 -4.27
C TYR A 96 -15.43 -0.36 -3.11
N GLY A 97 -15.41 0.93 -2.71
CA GLY A 97 -16.36 1.49 -1.76
C GLY A 97 -16.53 0.63 -0.50
N GLN A 98 -17.74 0.14 -0.25
CA GLN A 98 -18.04 -0.65 0.95
C GLN A 98 -17.34 -2.03 1.00
N LYS A 99 -16.80 -2.54 -0.10
CA LYS A 99 -16.02 -3.78 -0.10
C LYS A 99 -14.62 -3.58 0.46
N PHE A 100 -14.04 -2.39 0.27
CA PHE A 100 -12.77 -2.00 0.90
C PHE A 100 -13.01 -1.55 2.34
N ARG A 101 -12.21 -2.02 3.27
CA ARG A 101 -12.33 -1.63 4.69
C ARG A 101 -10.96 -1.48 5.34
N VAL A 102 -10.81 -0.43 6.13
CA VAL A 102 -9.76 -0.33 7.14
C VAL A 102 -10.16 -1.23 8.32
N LEU A 103 -9.24 -2.04 8.81
CA LEU A 103 -9.50 -2.93 9.93
C LEU A 103 -9.61 -2.14 11.24
N PRO A 104 -10.56 -2.50 12.11
CA PRO A 104 -10.68 -1.86 13.42
C PRO A 104 -9.45 -2.17 14.30
N PRO A 105 -9.29 -1.44 15.41
CA PRO A 105 -8.28 -1.77 16.41
C PRO A 105 -8.40 -3.21 16.90
N SER A 106 -7.28 -3.85 17.19
CA SER A 106 -7.24 -5.24 17.68
C SER A 106 -7.81 -5.43 19.09
N ALA A 107 -7.96 -4.34 19.86
CA ALA A 107 -8.58 -4.31 21.18
C ALA A 107 -9.05 -2.88 21.49
N GLU A 108 -9.95 -2.76 22.48
CA GLU A 108 -10.41 -1.47 22.98
C GLU A 108 -9.22 -0.62 23.48
N GLY A 109 -9.26 0.69 23.17
CA GLY A 109 -8.21 1.64 23.51
C GLY A 109 -6.93 1.56 22.68
N LYS A 110 -6.82 0.61 21.74
CA LYS A 110 -5.69 0.56 20.78
C LYS A 110 -5.97 1.36 19.52
N LYS A 111 -4.90 1.80 18.87
CA LYS A 111 -4.98 2.44 17.55
C LYS A 111 -5.19 1.39 16.45
N PRO A 112 -5.91 1.72 15.36
CA PRO A 112 -5.96 0.88 14.17
C PRO A 112 -4.57 0.60 13.61
N MET A 113 -4.36 -0.60 13.05
CA MET A 113 -3.07 -0.99 12.48
C MET A 113 -2.61 -0.02 11.40
N LEU A 114 -3.51 0.47 10.54
CA LEU A 114 -3.16 1.44 9.49
C LEU A 114 -2.55 2.73 10.08
N SER A 115 -3.08 3.23 11.20
CA SER A 115 -2.51 4.39 11.91
C SER A 115 -1.13 4.11 12.51
N LEU A 116 -0.88 2.89 12.97
CA LEU A 116 0.44 2.49 13.49
C LEU A 116 1.47 2.38 12.35
N LEU A 117 1.06 1.87 11.20
CA LEU A 117 1.93 1.70 10.03
C LEU A 117 2.25 3.04 9.33
N SER A 118 1.29 3.94 9.24
CA SER A 118 1.50 5.28 8.66
C SER A 118 2.19 6.26 9.62
N GLY A 119 2.19 5.97 10.91
CA GLY A 119 2.69 6.88 11.95
C GLY A 119 1.70 7.98 12.33
N SER A 120 0.56 8.10 11.65
CA SER A 120 -0.44 9.13 11.86
C SER A 120 -1.87 8.59 11.75
N GLY A 121 -2.88 9.44 11.96
CA GLY A 121 -4.29 9.12 11.72
C GLY A 121 -4.79 9.52 10.33
N ASP A 122 -3.95 10.07 9.47
CA ASP A 122 -4.34 10.73 8.23
C ASP A 122 -5.03 9.79 7.24
N LEU A 123 -4.67 8.51 7.25
CA LEU A 123 -5.27 7.49 6.38
C LEU A 123 -6.58 6.90 6.90
N LEU A 124 -7.04 7.28 8.11
CA LEU A 124 -8.24 6.69 8.72
C LEU A 124 -9.54 7.38 8.27
N GLY A 125 -9.48 8.68 7.94
CA GLY A 125 -10.63 9.49 7.54
C GLY A 125 -10.71 9.73 6.03
N GLU A 126 -11.32 10.85 5.69
CA GLU A 126 -11.31 11.39 4.34
C GLU A 126 -9.99 12.11 4.08
N TRP A 127 -9.35 11.80 2.96
CA TRP A 127 -8.12 12.43 2.52
C TRP A 127 -8.07 12.49 1.00
N GLU A 128 -7.36 13.46 0.48
CA GLU A 128 -7.13 13.63 -0.94
C GLU A 128 -5.67 13.26 -1.24
N ARG A 129 -5.48 12.41 -2.23
CA ARG A 129 -4.19 11.76 -2.53
C ARG A 129 -3.05 12.75 -2.76
N TYR A 130 -3.28 13.76 -3.59
CA TYR A 130 -2.21 14.68 -3.97
C TYR A 130 -1.81 15.60 -2.82
N SER A 131 -2.77 16.07 -2.05
CA SER A 131 -2.53 16.89 -0.85
C SER A 131 -1.78 16.11 0.21
N LEU A 132 -2.16 14.84 0.44
CA LEU A 132 -1.49 13.97 1.41
C LEU A 132 -0.04 13.66 0.98
N LEU A 133 0.18 13.32 -0.29
CA LEU A 133 1.53 13.06 -0.79
C LEU A 133 2.42 14.32 -0.76
N ALA A 134 1.86 15.50 -1.02
CA ALA A 134 2.59 16.77 -0.90
C ALA A 134 3.00 17.08 0.54
N ALA A 135 2.10 16.82 1.52
CA ALA A 135 2.41 16.96 2.94
C ALA A 135 3.53 16.01 3.38
N TYR A 136 3.44 14.73 2.99
CA TYR A 136 4.48 13.75 3.30
C TYR A 136 5.84 14.08 2.66
N GLU A 137 5.84 14.62 1.45
CA GLU A 137 7.08 15.06 0.80
C GLU A 137 7.71 16.22 1.57
N ALA A 138 6.92 17.20 2.01
CA ALA A 138 7.41 18.32 2.82
C ALA A 138 8.03 17.86 4.15
N GLU A 139 7.36 16.93 4.87
CA GLU A 139 7.90 16.32 6.09
C GLU A 139 9.19 15.54 5.82
N CYS A 140 9.27 14.80 4.71
CA CYS A 140 10.49 14.10 4.30
C CYS A 140 11.65 15.06 4.06
N GLN A 141 11.42 16.20 3.40
CA GLN A 141 12.46 17.22 3.16
C GLN A 141 12.95 17.83 4.48
N GLU A 142 12.05 18.14 5.40
CA GLU A 142 12.42 18.62 6.73
C GLU A 142 13.27 17.57 7.48
N PHE A 143 12.86 16.30 7.44
CA PHE A 143 13.59 15.22 8.10
C PHE A 143 14.98 14.98 7.47
N ILE A 144 15.11 15.11 6.14
CA ILE A 144 16.40 15.00 5.44
C ILE A 144 17.39 16.02 6.00
N LEU A 145 16.97 17.26 6.22
CA LEU A 145 17.82 18.29 6.81
C LEU A 145 18.22 17.95 8.25
N LYS A 146 17.27 17.47 9.06
CA LYS A 146 17.52 17.07 10.45
C LYS A 146 18.51 15.90 10.56
N LYS A 147 18.37 14.89 9.70
CA LYS A 147 19.18 13.68 9.77
C LYS A 147 20.62 13.88 9.31
N GLN A 148 20.92 14.89 8.48
CA GLN A 148 22.27 15.13 7.95
C GLN A 148 23.36 15.18 9.02
N GLN A 149 23.09 15.80 10.18
CA GLN A 149 24.01 15.88 11.30
C GLN A 149 24.37 14.54 11.95
N TYR A 150 23.59 13.48 11.66
CA TYR A 150 23.79 12.14 12.19
C TYR A 150 24.41 11.16 11.17
N HIS A 151 24.66 11.62 9.93
CA HIS A 151 25.29 10.77 8.94
C HIS A 151 26.76 10.51 9.31
N LEU A 152 27.13 9.23 9.38
CA LEU A 152 28.50 8.78 9.63
C LEU A 152 29.26 8.54 8.32
N TYR A 153 28.55 8.45 7.20
CA TYR A 153 29.11 8.20 5.86
C TYR A 153 28.44 9.13 4.86
N GLU A 154 29.17 9.54 3.83
CA GLU A 154 28.66 10.28 2.67
C GLU A 154 27.91 9.39 1.68
#